data_f4ecd05d3c6bd0db6cb484d56a7adfaa
#
_entry.id   f4ecd05d3c6bd0db6cb484d56a7adfaa
#
_cell.length_a   1.000
_cell.length_b   1.000
_cell.length_c   1.000
_cell.angle_alpha   90.00
_cell.angle_beta   90.00
_cell.angle_gamma   90.00
#
_symmetry.space_group_name_H-M   'P 1'
#
loop_
_entity.id
_entity.type
_entity.pdbx_description
1 polymer ?
#
loop_
_entity_poly.entity_id
_entity_poly.type
_entity_poly.pdbx_seq_one_letter_code
_entity_poly.pdbx_strand_id
1 'polypeptide(L)'
;MKYPEATILIVEDNRDDALLIQRALRRANLINPLQVVANGEQAIGYLKGDGPYADRSSYPLPELVMLDLQMPRVSGLEVLKWIREQSECRRLPVVILTSSDQAPDARRAYELGANSYLIKPGNFEELAQLARRLGASWLLVKEPAGSDPRFGGTAVSPRTPPTAPGSGNPPQARFSRRISPP
;
A
#
# COMPACT_ATOMS: atom_id res chain seq x y z
N MET A 1 19.18 6.72 -10.84
CA MET A 1 18.45 7.76 -10.10
C MET A 1 17.21 8.09 -10.89
N LYS A 2 16.09 7.46 -10.58
CA LYS A 2 14.86 7.67 -11.36
C LYS A 2 13.82 8.26 -10.42
N TYR A 3 13.41 9.50 -10.67
CA TYR A 3 12.35 10.26 -9.99
C TYR A 3 12.67 10.83 -8.60
N PRO A 4 13.69 11.70 -8.48
CA PRO A 4 13.91 12.42 -7.24
C PRO A 4 12.76 13.39 -6.87
N GLU A 5 11.87 13.69 -7.81
CA GLU A 5 10.75 14.61 -7.62
C GLU A 5 9.44 13.92 -7.17
N ALA A 6 9.38 12.58 -7.22
CA ALA A 6 8.19 11.84 -6.83
C ALA A 6 7.95 11.92 -5.32
N THR A 7 6.97 12.70 -4.90
CA THR A 7 6.64 12.90 -3.49
C THR A 7 5.98 11.66 -2.89
N ILE A 8 6.41 11.29 -1.68
CA ILE A 8 5.77 10.26 -0.87
C ILE A 8 4.99 10.95 0.25
N LEU A 9 3.70 10.68 0.34
CA LEU A 9 2.85 11.13 1.44
C LEU A 9 2.82 10.06 2.53
N ILE A 10 3.22 10.42 3.73
CA ILE A 10 3.14 9.58 4.93
C ILE A 10 1.97 10.10 5.77
N VAL A 11 1.02 9.21 6.06
CA VAL A 11 -0.16 9.50 6.88
C VAL A 11 -0.03 8.68 8.16
N GLU A 12 0.31 9.35 9.25
CA GLU A 12 0.69 8.74 10.51
C GLU A 12 0.43 9.70 11.68
N ASP A 13 -0.38 9.30 12.64
CA ASP A 13 -0.74 10.16 13.77
C ASP A 13 0.30 10.15 14.91
N ASN A 14 1.09 9.10 15.01
CA ASN A 14 2.18 9.01 15.96
C ASN A 14 3.44 9.68 15.39
N ARG A 15 3.91 10.77 16.02
CA ARG A 15 5.09 11.53 15.57
C ARG A 15 6.37 10.69 15.57
N ASP A 16 6.54 9.80 16.54
CA ASP A 16 7.74 8.97 16.66
C ASP A 16 7.77 7.93 15.54
N ASP A 17 6.65 7.30 15.25
CA ASP A 17 6.49 6.37 14.11
C ASP A 17 6.73 7.08 12.78
N ALA A 18 6.13 8.26 12.59
CA ALA A 18 6.36 9.08 11.39
C ALA A 18 7.84 9.41 11.19
N LEU A 19 8.56 9.75 12.27
CA LEU A 19 9.99 10.03 12.23
C LEU A 19 10.81 8.77 11.91
N LEU A 20 10.45 7.62 12.52
CA LEU A 20 11.11 6.33 12.24
C LEU A 20 10.93 5.91 10.78
N ILE A 21 9.71 6.05 10.23
CA ILE A 21 9.43 5.78 8.81
C ILE A 21 10.30 6.67 7.90
N GLN A 22 10.35 7.98 8.15
CA GLN A 22 11.18 8.90 7.38
C GLN A 22 12.67 8.50 7.41
N ARG A 23 13.20 8.19 8.60
CA ARG A 23 14.58 7.73 8.77
C ARG A 23 14.85 6.41 8.04
N ALA A 24 13.91 5.46 8.09
CA ALA A 24 14.02 4.18 7.41
C ALA A 24 14.05 4.36 5.88
N LEU A 25 13.21 5.23 5.33
CA LEU A 25 13.22 5.59 3.91
C LEU A 25 14.57 6.20 3.51
N ARG A 26 15.11 7.13 4.29
CA ARG A 26 16.44 7.71 4.05
C ARG A 26 17.56 6.68 4.15
N ARG A 27 17.50 5.77 5.14
CA ARG A 27 18.45 4.66 5.28
C ARG A 27 18.40 3.69 4.09
N ALA A 28 17.25 3.59 3.45
CA ALA A 28 17.05 2.82 2.22
C ALA A 28 17.49 3.56 0.94
N ASN A 29 18.12 4.73 1.06
CA ASN A 29 18.51 5.63 -0.04
C ASN A 29 17.32 6.16 -0.88
N LEU A 30 16.14 6.23 -0.29
CA LEU A 30 14.99 6.89 -0.89
C LEU A 30 15.09 8.39 -0.62
N ILE A 31 15.56 9.14 -1.62
CA ILE A 31 15.79 10.59 -1.54
C ILE A 31 14.56 11.41 -1.91
N ASN A 32 13.47 10.76 -2.26
CA ASN A 32 12.20 11.39 -2.63
C ASN A 32 11.73 12.43 -1.60
N PRO A 33 11.09 13.55 -2.03
CA PRO A 33 10.43 14.44 -1.11
C PRO A 33 9.40 13.69 -0.26
N LEU A 34 9.43 13.92 1.05
CA LEU A 34 8.51 13.33 2.00
C LEU A 34 7.59 14.41 2.54
N GLN A 35 6.30 14.17 2.46
CA GLN A 35 5.27 14.96 3.13
C GLN A 35 4.64 14.11 4.22
N VAL A 36 4.39 14.71 5.37
CA VAL A 36 3.82 14.00 6.53
C VAL A 36 2.56 14.73 6.98
N VAL A 37 1.50 13.97 7.15
CA VAL A 37 0.24 14.46 7.73
C VAL A 37 -0.17 13.57 8.89
N ALA A 38 -0.78 14.15 9.92
CA ALA A 38 -0.96 13.51 11.21
C ALA A 38 -2.34 12.84 11.40
N ASN A 39 -3.21 12.83 10.40
CA ASN A 39 -4.53 12.20 10.48
C ASN A 39 -5.19 12.09 9.11
N GLY A 40 -6.30 11.34 9.06
CA GLY A 40 -7.03 11.11 7.82
C GLY A 40 -7.67 12.37 7.21
N GLU A 41 -8.11 13.32 8.03
CA GLU A 41 -8.67 14.59 7.54
C GLU A 41 -7.61 15.42 6.81
N GLN A 42 -6.40 15.51 7.38
CA GLN A 42 -5.27 16.18 6.74
C GLN A 42 -4.84 15.46 5.46
N ALA A 43 -4.87 14.12 5.44
CA ALA A 43 -4.56 13.36 4.23
C ALA A 43 -5.54 13.68 3.10
N ILE A 44 -6.83 13.70 3.38
CA ILE A 44 -7.85 14.07 2.42
C ILE A 44 -7.69 15.53 1.97
N GLY A 45 -7.46 16.46 2.90
CA GLY A 45 -7.20 17.87 2.58
C GLY A 45 -5.96 18.05 1.70
N TYR A 46 -4.87 17.33 2.00
CA TYR A 46 -3.66 17.31 1.19
C TYR A 46 -3.95 16.83 -0.24
N LEU A 47 -4.62 15.70 -0.39
CA LEU A 47 -4.92 15.12 -1.70
C LEU A 47 -5.86 16.00 -2.52
N LYS A 48 -6.82 16.67 -1.90
CA LYS A 48 -7.69 17.67 -2.53
C LYS A 48 -6.94 18.96 -2.94
N GLY A 49 -5.91 19.33 -2.19
CA GLY A 49 -5.30 20.65 -2.28
C GLY A 49 -6.13 21.73 -1.60
N ASP A 50 -6.77 21.39 -0.50
CA ASP A 50 -7.63 22.31 0.24
C ASP A 50 -6.86 23.02 1.36
N GLY A 51 -7.29 24.23 1.70
CA GLY A 51 -6.80 24.99 2.84
C GLY A 51 -5.26 25.20 2.77
N PRO A 52 -4.50 24.76 3.79
CA PRO A 52 -3.04 24.92 3.82
C PRO A 52 -2.30 24.18 2.70
N TYR A 53 -2.95 23.24 2.02
CA TYR A 53 -2.38 22.42 0.96
C TYR A 53 -2.72 22.92 -0.46
N ALA A 54 -3.29 24.12 -0.60
CA ALA A 54 -3.72 24.66 -1.89
C ALA A 54 -2.55 24.96 -2.84
N ASP A 55 -1.38 25.31 -2.29
CA ASP A 55 -0.19 25.55 -3.09
C ASP A 55 0.46 24.22 -3.53
N ARG A 56 0.18 23.80 -4.75
CA ARG A 56 0.69 22.56 -5.36
C ARG A 56 2.20 22.60 -5.68
N SER A 57 2.82 23.75 -5.62
CA SER A 57 4.28 23.86 -5.73
C SER A 57 4.96 23.40 -4.45
N SER A 58 4.35 23.69 -3.30
CA SER A 58 4.82 23.27 -1.97
C SER A 58 4.26 21.90 -1.56
N TYR A 59 3.05 21.57 -2.00
CA TYR A 59 2.33 20.34 -1.68
C TYR A 59 1.89 19.59 -2.95
N PRO A 60 2.84 19.05 -3.73
CA PRO A 60 2.53 18.37 -4.98
C PRO A 60 1.69 17.10 -4.74
N LEU A 61 0.93 16.68 -5.73
CA LEU A 61 0.21 15.41 -5.65
C LEU A 61 1.23 14.27 -5.48
N PRO A 62 1.07 13.39 -4.49
CA PRO A 62 2.06 12.34 -4.23
C PRO A 62 2.00 11.24 -5.29
N GLU A 63 3.11 10.55 -5.46
CA GLU A 63 3.23 9.37 -6.32
C GLU A 63 3.02 8.05 -5.53
N LEU A 64 3.08 8.12 -4.20
CA LEU A 64 2.86 7.03 -3.27
C LEU A 64 2.27 7.56 -1.97
N VAL A 65 1.29 6.88 -1.42
CA VAL A 65 0.78 7.10 -0.06
C VAL A 65 1.18 5.93 0.83
N MET A 66 1.85 6.22 1.93
CA MET A 66 2.05 5.30 3.04
C MET A 66 1.04 5.66 4.13
N LEU A 67 0.17 4.74 4.49
CA LEU A 67 -1.03 5.02 5.26
C LEU A 67 -1.16 4.09 6.46
N ASP A 68 -1.18 4.65 7.66
CA ASP A 68 -1.60 3.89 8.84
C ASP A 68 -3.14 3.70 8.86
N LEU A 69 -3.57 2.59 9.40
CA LEU A 69 -5.01 2.30 9.57
C LEU A 69 -5.57 2.88 10.86
N GLN A 70 -4.78 2.84 11.93
CA GLN A 70 -5.24 3.13 13.29
C GLN A 70 -5.06 4.60 13.63
N MET A 71 -5.86 5.46 13.04
CA MET A 71 -5.86 6.88 13.31
C MET A 71 -7.20 7.33 13.92
N PRO A 72 -7.20 8.35 14.80
CA PRO A 72 -8.42 8.87 15.39
C PRO A 72 -9.28 9.62 14.35
N ARG A 73 -10.60 9.63 14.54
CA ARG A 73 -11.64 10.30 13.75
C ARG A 73 -11.82 9.70 12.35
N VAL A 74 -10.90 9.89 11.44
CA VAL A 74 -10.93 9.30 10.10
C VAL A 74 -9.84 8.24 10.01
N SER A 75 -10.27 6.99 9.95
CA SER A 75 -9.38 5.82 9.86
C SER A 75 -8.68 5.71 8.51
N GLY A 76 -7.58 4.98 8.45
CA GLY A 76 -6.88 4.75 7.17
C GLY A 76 -7.75 4.02 6.14
N LEU A 77 -8.65 3.13 6.55
CA LEU A 77 -9.58 2.48 5.61
C LEU A 77 -10.56 3.47 4.98
N GLU A 78 -11.02 4.47 5.73
CA GLU A 78 -11.87 5.54 5.21
C GLU A 78 -11.11 6.45 4.24
N VAL A 79 -9.86 6.79 4.55
CA VAL A 79 -8.96 7.52 3.62
C VAL A 79 -8.75 6.73 2.34
N LEU A 80 -8.44 5.43 2.43
CA LEU A 80 -8.26 4.57 1.27
C LEU A 80 -9.52 4.51 0.40
N LYS A 81 -10.68 4.30 1.02
CA LYS A 81 -11.96 4.31 0.33
C LYS A 81 -12.17 5.64 -0.41
N TRP A 82 -11.97 6.76 0.27
CA TRP A 82 -12.08 8.08 -0.32
C TRP A 82 -11.14 8.24 -1.53
N ILE A 83 -9.86 7.84 -1.43
CA ILE A 83 -8.90 7.88 -2.55
C ILE A 83 -9.44 7.13 -3.77
N ARG A 84 -10.02 5.96 -3.58
CA ARG A 84 -10.54 5.13 -4.70
C ARG A 84 -11.80 5.69 -5.36
N GLU A 85 -12.56 6.50 -4.63
CA GLU A 85 -13.76 7.18 -5.12
C GLU A 85 -13.44 8.45 -5.92
N GLN A 86 -12.23 9.04 -5.77
CA GLN A 86 -11.85 10.26 -6.47
C GLN A 86 -11.22 9.97 -7.84
N SER A 87 -11.71 10.60 -8.90
CA SER A 87 -11.21 10.41 -10.27
C SER A 87 -9.73 10.71 -10.44
N GLU A 88 -9.22 11.72 -9.72
CA GLU A 88 -7.86 12.22 -9.84
C GLU A 88 -6.83 11.33 -9.14
N CYS A 89 -7.20 10.71 -8.02
CA CYS A 89 -6.27 9.92 -7.22
C CYS A 89 -6.63 8.44 -7.08
N ARG A 90 -7.69 7.95 -7.72
CA ARG A 90 -8.12 6.54 -7.62
C ARG A 90 -7.06 5.52 -8.02
N ARG A 91 -6.07 5.91 -8.83
CA ARG A 91 -4.96 5.07 -9.28
C ARG A 91 -3.69 5.27 -8.47
N LEU A 92 -3.72 6.19 -7.51
CA LEU A 92 -2.59 6.46 -6.65
C LEU A 92 -2.20 5.20 -5.87
N PRO A 93 -0.95 4.76 -5.93
CA PRO A 93 -0.47 3.66 -5.12
C PRO A 93 -0.62 3.95 -3.63
N VAL A 94 -1.26 3.03 -2.91
CA VAL A 94 -1.45 3.11 -1.46
C VAL A 94 -0.87 1.86 -0.82
N VAL A 95 0.11 2.07 0.03
CA VAL A 95 0.72 1.04 0.88
C VAL A 95 0.25 1.26 2.30
N ILE A 96 -0.45 0.28 2.85
CA ILE A 96 -0.79 0.28 4.26
C ILE A 96 0.45 -0.10 5.06
N LEU A 97 0.79 0.71 6.06
CA LEU A 97 1.86 0.43 7.01
C LEU A 97 1.31 0.65 8.42
N THR A 98 0.96 -0.42 9.11
CA THR A 98 0.19 -0.37 10.36
C THR A 98 0.73 -1.33 11.40
N SER A 99 0.42 -1.07 12.67
CA SER A 99 0.69 -2.00 13.78
C SER A 99 -0.34 -3.13 13.86
N SER A 100 -1.46 -3.05 13.12
CA SER A 100 -2.46 -4.11 13.10
C SER A 100 -1.98 -5.33 12.31
N ASP A 101 -1.95 -6.47 12.97
CA ASP A 101 -1.71 -7.80 12.39
C ASP A 101 -3.02 -8.57 12.12
N GLN A 102 -4.16 -7.89 12.27
CA GLN A 102 -5.48 -8.49 12.15
C GLN A 102 -5.81 -8.88 10.71
N ALA A 103 -6.07 -10.16 10.46
CA ALA A 103 -6.43 -10.64 9.13
C ALA A 103 -7.68 -9.96 8.52
N PRO A 104 -8.73 -9.59 9.29
CA PRO A 104 -9.85 -8.81 8.76
C PRO A 104 -9.44 -7.44 8.22
N ASP A 105 -8.51 -6.73 8.89
CA ASP A 105 -8.04 -5.42 8.45
C ASP A 105 -7.30 -5.52 7.11
N ALA A 106 -6.42 -6.52 6.99
CA ALA A 106 -5.69 -6.77 5.75
C ALA A 106 -6.65 -7.11 4.60
N ARG A 107 -7.62 -7.99 4.84
CA ARG A 107 -8.65 -8.35 3.84
C ARG A 107 -9.41 -7.10 3.39
N ARG A 108 -9.90 -6.32 4.35
CA ARG A 108 -10.66 -5.11 4.05
C ARG A 108 -9.86 -4.07 3.27
N ALA A 109 -8.57 -3.88 3.61
CA ALA A 109 -7.68 -2.99 2.88
C ALA A 109 -7.52 -3.43 1.42
N TYR A 110 -7.29 -4.72 1.15
CA TYR A 110 -7.20 -5.22 -0.23
C TYR A 110 -8.51 -5.12 -0.99
N GLU A 111 -9.66 -5.41 -0.37
CA GLU A 111 -10.99 -5.22 -0.98
C GLU A 111 -11.24 -3.77 -1.38
N LEU A 112 -10.75 -2.82 -0.59
CA LEU A 112 -10.80 -1.39 -0.87
C LEU A 112 -9.74 -0.92 -1.88
N GLY A 113 -8.85 -1.81 -2.33
CA GLY A 113 -7.86 -1.52 -3.36
C GLY A 113 -6.52 -1.02 -2.84
N ALA A 114 -6.10 -1.40 -1.64
CA ALA A 114 -4.71 -1.23 -1.21
C ALA A 114 -3.76 -2.01 -2.14
N ASN A 115 -2.61 -1.43 -2.44
CA ASN A 115 -1.59 -2.07 -3.27
C ASN A 115 -0.70 -3.01 -2.46
N SER A 116 -0.51 -2.72 -1.19
CA SER A 116 0.21 -3.56 -0.23
C SER A 116 -0.30 -3.32 1.18
N TYR A 117 -0.21 -4.37 2.01
CA TYR A 117 -0.47 -4.30 3.44
C TYR A 117 0.77 -4.81 4.17
N LEU A 118 1.34 -3.96 5.00
CA LEU A 118 2.60 -4.20 5.70
C LEU A 118 2.42 -3.93 7.18
N ILE A 119 2.90 -4.85 8.00
CA ILE A 119 2.93 -4.67 9.45
C ILE A 119 4.19 -3.89 9.81
N LYS A 120 4.04 -2.84 10.64
CA LYS A 120 5.18 -2.08 11.18
C LYS A 120 6.05 -3.03 12.00
N PRO A 121 7.33 -3.22 11.65
CA PRO A 121 8.20 -4.07 12.44
C PRO A 121 8.58 -3.40 13.78
N GLY A 122 8.87 -4.23 14.77
CA GLY A 122 9.20 -3.77 16.12
C GLY A 122 10.59 -3.14 16.27
N ASN A 123 11.42 -3.15 15.22
CA ASN A 123 12.74 -2.56 15.23
C ASN A 123 13.07 -1.79 13.96
N PHE A 124 13.99 -0.85 14.10
CA PHE A 124 14.36 0.07 13.01
C PHE A 124 15.05 -0.63 11.83
N GLU A 125 15.87 -1.64 12.06
CA GLU A 125 16.60 -2.31 10.96
C GLU A 125 15.66 -3.07 10.03
N GLU A 126 14.67 -3.74 10.58
CA GLU A 126 13.61 -4.39 9.78
C GLU A 126 12.76 -3.36 9.02
N LEU A 127 12.46 -2.21 9.64
CA LEU A 127 11.76 -1.12 8.98
C LEU A 127 12.57 -0.56 7.80
N ALA A 128 13.89 -0.41 7.96
CA ALA A 128 14.78 0.01 6.88
C ALA A 128 14.87 -1.04 5.76
N GLN A 129 14.85 -2.34 6.08
CA GLN A 129 14.79 -3.41 5.08
C GLN A 129 13.47 -3.39 4.32
N LEU A 130 12.36 -3.15 5.02
CA LEU A 130 11.04 -2.98 4.43
C LEU A 130 11.03 -1.79 3.45
N ALA A 131 11.59 -0.66 3.86
CA ALA A 131 11.72 0.53 3.03
C ALA A 131 12.56 0.26 1.75
N ARG A 132 13.65 -0.50 1.85
CA ARG A 132 14.45 -0.93 0.67
C ARG A 132 13.61 -1.75 -0.32
N ARG A 133 12.81 -2.70 0.18
CA ARG A 133 11.92 -3.53 -0.66
C ARG A 133 10.83 -2.69 -1.33
N LEU A 134 10.24 -1.74 -0.60
CA LEU A 134 9.27 -0.80 -1.16
C LEU A 134 9.90 0.07 -2.26
N GLY A 135 11.08 0.63 -2.01
CA GLY A 135 11.80 1.43 -3.00
C GLY A 135 12.06 0.66 -4.30
N ALA A 136 12.51 -0.61 -4.19
CA ALA A 136 12.72 -1.45 -5.36
C ALA A 136 11.44 -1.77 -6.12
N SER A 137 10.30 -1.94 -5.43
CA SER A 137 9.03 -2.33 -6.05
C SER A 137 8.25 -1.15 -6.65
N TRP A 138 8.31 0.04 -6.04
CA TRP A 138 7.42 1.15 -6.39
C TRP A 138 8.12 2.29 -7.14
N LEU A 139 9.41 2.53 -6.88
CA LEU A 139 10.15 3.62 -7.52
C LEU A 139 10.89 3.18 -8.80
N LEU A 140 10.97 1.87 -9.07
CA LEU A 140 11.56 1.32 -10.30
C LEU A 140 10.52 1.08 -11.42
N VAL A 141 9.23 1.15 -11.14
CA VAL A 141 8.16 0.77 -12.10
C VAL A 141 7.71 1.91 -13.01
N LYS A 142 8.05 3.16 -12.73
CA LYS A 142 7.79 4.25 -13.69
C LYS A 142 8.92 4.35 -14.71
N GLU A 143 8.84 3.54 -15.77
CA GLU A 143 9.57 3.87 -17.00
C GLU A 143 8.90 5.08 -17.68
N PRO A 144 9.68 6.10 -18.08
CA PRO A 144 9.11 7.16 -18.91
C PRO A 144 8.61 6.56 -20.22
N ALA A 145 7.42 6.94 -20.64
CA ALA A 145 6.96 6.68 -22.02
C ALA A 145 7.97 7.33 -22.97
N GLY A 146 8.86 6.52 -23.58
CA GLY A 146 9.89 7.00 -24.48
C GLY A 146 11.26 6.36 -24.33
N SER A 147 11.38 5.17 -23.78
CA SER A 147 12.65 4.44 -23.82
C SER A 147 12.94 3.92 -25.23
N ASP A 148 14.11 4.27 -25.70
CA ASP A 148 14.75 3.90 -26.97
C ASP A 148 14.58 2.40 -27.29
N PRO A 149 14.06 2.02 -28.48
CA PRO A 149 13.84 0.62 -28.86
C PRO A 149 15.11 -0.21 -29.06
N ARG A 150 16.28 0.33 -28.75
CA ARG A 150 17.57 -0.35 -28.94
C ARG A 150 18.04 -1.23 -27.78
N PHE A 151 17.33 -1.24 -26.65
CA PHE A 151 17.60 -2.15 -25.55
C PHE A 151 16.38 -3.04 -25.27
N GLY A 152 16.21 -4.05 -26.11
CA GLY A 152 15.29 -5.16 -25.88
C GLY A 152 15.73 -5.99 -24.67
N GLY A 153 15.14 -5.72 -23.51
CA GLY A 153 15.21 -6.54 -22.31
C GLY A 153 13.79 -6.91 -21.91
N THR A 154 13.50 -8.19 -21.92
CA THR A 154 12.23 -8.85 -21.64
C THR A 154 11.48 -8.23 -20.47
N ALA A 155 10.30 -7.67 -20.76
CA ALA A 155 9.33 -7.25 -19.75
C ALA A 155 8.93 -8.48 -18.90
N VAL A 156 9.30 -8.47 -17.63
CA VAL A 156 8.73 -9.38 -16.65
C VAL A 156 7.35 -8.86 -16.32
N SER A 157 6.33 -9.51 -16.90
CA SER A 157 4.92 -9.30 -16.56
C SER A 157 4.73 -9.44 -15.04
N PRO A 158 3.92 -8.60 -14.40
CA PRO A 158 3.59 -8.79 -13.00
C PRO A 158 2.93 -10.16 -12.84
N ARG A 159 3.54 -11.02 -12.05
CA ARG A 159 3.00 -12.35 -11.76
C ARG A 159 1.65 -12.17 -11.06
N THR A 160 0.61 -12.65 -11.68
CA THR A 160 -0.69 -12.94 -11.05
C THR A 160 -0.45 -13.76 -9.79
N PRO A 161 -1.11 -13.46 -8.67
CA PRO A 161 -1.01 -14.30 -7.48
C PRO A 161 -1.47 -15.73 -7.80
N PRO A 162 -0.87 -16.76 -7.21
CA PRO A 162 -1.25 -18.15 -7.48
C PRO A 162 -2.71 -18.37 -7.12
N THR A 163 -3.46 -18.86 -8.07
CA THR A 163 -4.84 -19.35 -7.88
C THR A 163 -4.84 -20.44 -6.80
N ALA A 164 -5.69 -20.31 -5.82
CA ALA A 164 -5.88 -21.32 -4.79
C ALA A 164 -6.22 -22.67 -5.44
N PRO A 165 -5.70 -23.80 -4.92
CA PRO A 165 -6.00 -25.12 -5.44
C PRO A 165 -7.49 -25.41 -5.27
N GLY A 166 -8.13 -25.85 -6.34
CA GLY A 166 -9.54 -26.16 -6.42
C GLY A 166 -9.99 -27.12 -5.32
N SER A 167 -11.12 -26.82 -4.74
CA SER A 167 -11.85 -27.66 -3.81
C SER A 167 -12.22 -28.98 -4.49
N GLY A 168 -11.42 -30.01 -4.23
CA GLY A 168 -11.78 -31.38 -4.54
C GLY A 168 -12.96 -31.79 -3.67
N ASN A 169 -14.04 -32.18 -4.32
CA ASN A 169 -15.21 -32.79 -3.67
C ASN A 169 -14.78 -34.03 -2.87
N PRO A 170 -15.23 -34.18 -1.63
CA PRO A 170 -15.02 -35.43 -0.88
C PRO A 170 -15.84 -36.56 -1.50
N PRO A 171 -15.33 -37.79 -1.51
CA PRO A 171 -16.05 -38.94 -2.05
C PRO A 171 -17.29 -39.29 -1.20
N GLN A 172 -18.43 -39.46 -1.87
CA GLN A 172 -19.66 -39.87 -1.23
C GLN A 172 -19.52 -41.32 -0.68
N ALA A 173 -19.61 -41.42 0.64
CA ALA A 173 -19.73 -42.73 1.30
C ALA A 173 -21.10 -43.33 0.99
N ARG A 174 -21.10 -44.44 0.28
CA ARG A 174 -22.29 -45.30 0.07
C ARG A 174 -22.62 -46.01 1.39
N PHE A 175 -23.66 -45.57 2.07
CA PHE A 175 -24.30 -46.35 3.14
C PHE A 175 -25.21 -47.40 2.52
N SER A 176 -24.75 -48.66 2.47
CA SER A 176 -25.59 -49.81 2.25
C SER A 176 -26.40 -50.14 3.53
N ARG A 177 -27.69 -49.89 3.48
CA ARG A 177 -28.61 -50.39 4.48
C ARG A 177 -28.82 -51.89 4.20
N ARG A 178 -28.44 -52.78 5.11
CA ARG A 178 -29.03 -54.12 5.23
C ARG A 178 -30.05 -54.08 6.37
N ILE A 179 -31.29 -54.25 5.97
CA ILE A 179 -32.40 -54.54 6.84
C ILE A 179 -32.53 -56.09 6.86
N SER A 180 -32.63 -56.67 8.03
CA SER A 180 -33.19 -58.04 8.19
C SER A 180 -34.09 -58.04 9.44
N PRO A 181 -35.30 -58.52 9.32
CA PRO A 181 -36.22 -58.80 10.43
C PRO A 181 -36.12 -60.27 10.88
N PRO A 182 -36.91 -60.79 11.82
CA PRO A 182 -38.03 -60.29 12.59
C PRO A 182 -37.72 -60.03 14.05
#